data_7eb6c6c15c11e5ed0c929a93cc644ebd
#
_entry.id   7eb6c6c15c11e5ed0c929a93cc644ebd
#
_cell.length_a   1.000
_cell.length_b   1.000
_cell.length_c   1.000
_cell.angle_alpha   90.00
_cell.angle_beta   90.00
_cell.angle_gamma   90.00
#
_symmetry.space_group_name_H-M   'P 1'
#
loop_
_entity.id
_entity.type
_entity.pdbx_description
1 polymer ?
#
loop_
_entity_poly.entity_id
_entity_poly.type
_entity_poly.pdbx_seq_one_letter_code
_entity_poly.pdbx_strand_id
1 'polypeptide(L)'
;EIRGCNVIVIQYLISFFYDAVGRNGLRRWFSYLAENIVRNKLDNSPLLIIINDADSINTGRDAFPLFVEEIERVGLSISYERRRRFKDHNYYAGSLRYENNQNVFEREIPDRFVYDYCVAKYCESAQLILEVI
;
A
#
# COMPACT_ATOMS: atom_id res chain seq x y z
N GLU A 1 -16.19 -6.62 14.15
CA GLU A 1 -16.52 -7.43 12.97
C GLU A 1 -16.83 -6.49 11.81
N ILE A 2 -15.89 -6.36 10.83
CA ILE A 2 -16.13 -5.56 9.63
C ILE A 2 -16.88 -6.45 8.64
N ARG A 3 -18.19 -6.50 8.76
CA ARG A 3 -19.05 -7.18 7.79
C ARG A 3 -19.56 -6.16 6.77
N GLY A 4 -19.46 -6.49 5.50
CA GLY A 4 -20.11 -5.73 4.43
C GLY A 4 -19.31 -4.52 3.93
N CYS A 5 -18.00 -4.56 3.96
CA CYS A 5 -17.14 -3.53 3.40
C CYS A 5 -16.85 -3.82 1.92
N ASN A 6 -17.04 -2.84 1.05
CA ASN A 6 -16.69 -2.92 -0.37
C ASN A 6 -15.42 -2.16 -0.70
N VAL A 7 -14.88 -1.39 0.24
CA VAL A 7 -13.64 -0.61 0.06
C VAL A 7 -12.81 -0.69 1.33
N ILE A 8 -11.53 -1.02 1.16
CA ILE A 8 -10.52 -0.96 2.22
C ILE A 8 -9.45 0.05 1.79
N VAL A 9 -9.15 1.00 2.66
CA VAL A 9 -8.06 1.96 2.45
C VAL A 9 -7.03 1.80 3.57
N ILE A 10 -5.77 1.56 3.19
CA ILE A 10 -4.63 1.46 4.10
C ILE A 10 -3.66 2.59 3.74
N GLN A 11 -3.33 3.45 4.71
CA GLN A 11 -2.47 4.60 4.46
C GLN A 11 -1.30 4.64 5.44
N TYR A 12 -0.07 4.64 4.91
CA TYR A 12 1.18 4.79 5.65
C TYR A 12 1.31 3.85 6.86
N LEU A 13 0.76 2.66 6.75
CA LEU A 13 0.74 1.68 7.83
C LEU A 13 1.75 0.55 7.60
N ILE A 14 2.02 0.20 6.34
CA ILE A 14 2.88 -0.93 5.99
C ILE A 14 4.33 -0.65 6.39
N SER A 15 4.85 0.53 6.04
CA SER A 15 6.20 0.93 6.42
C SER A 15 6.36 0.97 7.94
N PHE A 16 5.38 1.52 8.66
CA PHE A 16 5.38 1.54 10.12
C PHE A 16 5.40 0.13 10.73
N PHE A 17 4.56 -0.78 10.23
CA PHE A 17 4.55 -2.16 10.69
C PHE A 17 5.84 -2.90 10.36
N TYR A 18 6.39 -2.67 9.17
CA TYR A 18 7.65 -3.28 8.78
C TYR A 18 8.78 -2.90 9.74
N ASP A 19 8.88 -1.62 10.08
CA ASP A 19 9.90 -1.13 11.01
C ASP A 19 9.71 -1.69 12.42
N ALA A 20 8.46 -1.89 12.85
CA ALA A 20 8.15 -2.41 14.18
C ALA A 20 8.35 -3.93 14.32
N VAL A 21 7.97 -4.71 13.30
CA VAL A 21 7.88 -6.19 13.42
C VAL A 21 8.65 -6.95 12.35
N GLY A 22 9.30 -6.25 11.42
CA GLY A 22 10.05 -6.82 10.30
C GLY A 22 9.17 -7.52 9.25
N ARG A 23 9.82 -8.05 8.21
CA ARG A 23 9.15 -8.69 7.07
C ARG A 23 8.23 -9.85 7.48
N ASN A 24 8.66 -10.70 8.39
CA ASN A 24 7.89 -11.86 8.85
C ASN A 24 6.66 -11.46 9.68
N GLY A 25 6.78 -10.42 10.49
CA GLY A 25 5.67 -9.87 11.24
C GLY A 25 4.63 -9.22 10.33
N LEU A 26 5.10 -8.46 9.35
CA LEU A 26 4.24 -7.87 8.33
C LEU A 26 3.50 -8.94 7.51
N ARG A 27 4.17 -10.02 7.11
CA ARG A 27 3.53 -11.13 6.40
C ARG A 27 2.42 -11.78 7.22
N ARG A 28 2.64 -12.00 8.53
CA ARG A 28 1.57 -12.50 9.43
C ARG A 28 0.38 -11.56 9.51
N TRP A 29 0.64 -10.26 9.54
CA TRP A 29 -0.44 -9.27 9.52
C TRP A 29 -1.23 -9.28 8.21
N PHE A 30 -0.56 -9.37 7.07
CA PHE A 30 -1.22 -9.51 5.76
C PHE A 30 -2.03 -10.80 5.66
N SER A 31 -1.49 -11.90 6.18
CA SER A 31 -2.20 -13.18 6.28
C SER A 31 -3.49 -13.02 7.09
N TYR A 32 -3.40 -12.36 8.24
CA TYR A 32 -4.57 -12.07 9.08
C TYR A 32 -5.61 -11.20 8.34
N LEU A 33 -5.18 -10.15 7.64
CA LEU A 33 -6.08 -9.31 6.84
C LEU A 33 -6.77 -10.12 5.73
N ALA A 34 -6.01 -10.91 4.99
CA ALA A 34 -6.54 -11.73 3.90
C ALA A 34 -7.58 -12.74 4.41
N GLU A 35 -7.29 -13.44 5.49
CA GLU A 35 -8.16 -14.49 6.03
C GLU A 35 -9.40 -13.94 6.74
N ASN A 36 -9.27 -12.84 7.48
CA ASN A 36 -10.33 -12.38 8.39
C ASN A 36 -11.11 -11.18 7.88
N ILE A 37 -10.55 -10.41 6.94
CA ILE A 37 -11.21 -9.22 6.39
C ILE A 37 -11.53 -9.42 4.91
N VAL A 38 -10.52 -9.67 4.07
CA VAL A 38 -10.71 -9.74 2.62
C VAL A 38 -11.58 -10.95 2.25
N ARG A 39 -11.33 -12.12 2.85
CA ARG A 39 -12.11 -13.33 2.62
C ARG A 39 -13.58 -13.21 3.07
N ASN A 40 -13.85 -12.36 4.05
CA ASN A 40 -15.19 -12.09 4.55
C ASN A 40 -15.87 -10.90 3.85
N LYS A 41 -15.40 -10.53 2.64
CA LYS A 41 -16.09 -9.55 1.81
C LYS A 41 -17.52 -9.96 1.54
N LEU A 42 -18.34 -9.01 1.14
CA LEU A 42 -19.73 -9.30 0.75
C LEU A 42 -19.78 -10.32 -0.38
N ASP A 43 -20.60 -11.36 -0.22
CA ASP A 43 -20.83 -12.35 -1.25
C ASP A 43 -21.28 -11.68 -2.55
N ASN A 44 -20.68 -12.10 -3.66
CA ASN A 44 -20.96 -11.61 -5.01
C ASN A 44 -20.69 -10.12 -5.25
N SER A 45 -19.98 -9.46 -4.35
CA SER A 45 -19.54 -8.07 -4.54
C SER A 45 -18.03 -7.98 -4.65
N PRO A 46 -17.47 -7.23 -5.62
CA PRO A 46 -16.05 -6.97 -5.66
C PRO A 46 -15.64 -6.11 -4.46
N LEU A 47 -14.42 -6.33 -3.95
CA LEU A 47 -13.80 -5.54 -2.91
C LEU A 47 -12.67 -4.72 -3.51
N LEU A 48 -12.76 -3.39 -3.39
CA LEU A 48 -11.68 -2.48 -3.76
C LEU A 48 -10.74 -2.30 -2.58
N ILE A 49 -9.45 -2.54 -2.80
CA ILE A 49 -8.40 -2.28 -1.81
C ILE A 49 -7.46 -1.22 -2.37
N ILE A 50 -7.25 -0.15 -1.60
CA ILE A 50 -6.33 0.93 -1.93
C ILE A 50 -5.29 1.02 -0.81
N ILE A 51 -4.03 0.82 -1.17
CA ILE A 51 -2.91 0.98 -0.23
C ILE A 51 -2.05 2.13 -0.69
N ASN A 52 -1.85 3.12 0.17
CA ASN A 52 -0.89 4.19 -0.03
C ASN A 52 0.18 4.08 1.05
N ASP A 53 1.43 4.01 0.66
CA ASP A 53 2.55 3.91 1.61
C ASP A 53 3.80 4.59 1.07
N ALA A 54 4.86 4.66 1.89
CA ALA A 54 6.11 5.26 1.49
C ALA A 54 6.71 4.57 0.25
N ASP A 55 7.25 5.37 -0.67
CA ASP A 55 8.02 4.88 -1.81
C ASP A 55 9.45 4.54 -1.37
N SER A 56 9.59 3.50 -0.57
CA SER A 56 10.85 3.09 0.02
C SER A 56 11.24 1.67 -0.38
N ILE A 57 12.55 1.45 -0.40
CA ILE A 57 13.16 0.15 -0.63
C ILE A 57 13.05 -0.67 0.67
N ASN A 58 12.74 -1.95 0.55
CA ASN A 58 12.61 -2.93 1.63
C ASN A 58 11.45 -2.71 2.63
N THR A 59 10.76 -1.58 2.55
CA THR A 59 9.57 -1.28 3.38
C THR A 59 8.38 -0.93 2.49
N GLY A 60 7.37 -0.24 2.97
CA GLY A 60 6.28 0.33 2.17
C GLY A 60 6.00 -0.37 0.83
N ARG A 61 6.40 0.27 -0.25
CA ARG A 61 6.20 -0.21 -1.63
C ARG A 61 6.67 -1.64 -1.88
N ASP A 62 7.85 -2.00 -1.40
CA ASP A 62 8.45 -3.31 -1.70
C ASP A 62 7.72 -4.46 -0.95
N ALA A 63 6.85 -4.12 -0.02
CA ALA A 63 6.00 -5.08 0.67
C ALA A 63 4.64 -5.33 -0.02
N PHE A 64 4.26 -4.54 -1.02
CA PHE A 64 3.00 -4.75 -1.75
C PHE A 64 2.85 -6.16 -2.35
N PRO A 65 3.89 -6.76 -2.97
CA PRO A 65 3.79 -8.13 -3.47
C PRO A 65 3.43 -9.16 -2.41
N LEU A 66 3.90 -8.98 -1.17
CA LEU A 66 3.55 -9.89 -0.08
C LEU A 66 2.06 -9.90 0.23
N PHE A 67 1.41 -8.75 0.13
CA PHE A 67 -0.03 -8.66 0.36
C PHE A 67 -0.82 -9.36 -0.75
N VAL A 68 -0.40 -9.17 -2.00
CA VAL A 68 -0.98 -9.87 -3.16
C VAL A 68 -0.85 -11.39 -2.99
N GLU A 69 0.35 -11.88 -2.66
CA GLU A 69 0.59 -13.31 -2.39
C GLU A 69 -0.35 -13.87 -1.31
N GLU A 70 -0.61 -13.12 -0.22
CA GLU A 70 -1.48 -13.58 0.86
C GLU A 70 -2.96 -13.60 0.46
N ILE A 71 -3.42 -12.67 -0.39
CA ILE A 71 -4.78 -12.71 -0.96
C ILE A 71 -4.96 -13.94 -1.83
N GLU A 72 -4.02 -14.23 -2.73
CA GLU A 72 -4.06 -15.40 -3.60
C GLU A 72 -3.97 -16.70 -2.79
N ARG A 73 -3.14 -16.74 -1.74
CA ARG A 73 -2.99 -17.91 -0.84
C ARG A 73 -4.30 -18.32 -0.18
N VAL A 74 -5.18 -17.38 0.16
CA VAL A 74 -6.49 -17.70 0.75
C VAL A 74 -7.55 -18.07 -0.30
N GLY A 75 -7.15 -18.19 -1.55
CA GLY A 75 -8.00 -18.67 -2.64
C GLY A 75 -8.91 -17.60 -3.24
N LEU A 76 -8.60 -16.32 -3.04
CA LEU A 76 -9.30 -15.21 -3.66
C LEU A 76 -8.63 -14.82 -4.98
N SER A 77 -9.44 -14.36 -5.94
CA SER A 77 -8.97 -13.92 -7.25
C SER A 77 -8.85 -12.41 -7.30
N ILE A 78 -7.77 -11.93 -7.92
CA ILE A 78 -7.56 -10.51 -8.19
C ILE A 78 -7.94 -10.25 -9.64
N SER A 79 -9.01 -9.48 -9.85
CA SER A 79 -9.50 -9.11 -11.19
C SER A 79 -8.82 -7.87 -11.75
N TYR A 80 -8.29 -7.02 -10.88
CA TYR A 80 -7.57 -5.81 -11.24
C TYR A 80 -6.44 -5.54 -10.27
N GLU A 81 -5.27 -5.22 -10.81
CA GLU A 81 -4.10 -4.79 -10.04
C GLU A 81 -3.43 -3.60 -10.74
N ARG A 82 -3.17 -2.54 -9.98
CA ARG A 82 -2.41 -1.39 -10.45
C ARG A 82 -1.45 -0.91 -9.38
N ARG A 83 -0.21 -0.67 -9.78
CA ARG A 83 0.86 -0.14 -8.92
C ARG A 83 1.35 1.18 -9.47
N ARG A 84 1.36 2.21 -8.64
CA ARG A 84 1.80 3.57 -8.98
C ARG A 84 2.85 4.07 -8.02
N ARG A 85 3.69 4.96 -8.52
CA ARG A 85 4.63 5.75 -7.73
C ARG A 85 4.38 7.22 -7.98
N PHE A 86 4.48 8.01 -6.93
CA PHE A 86 4.41 9.46 -6.99
C PHE A 86 5.81 10.01 -6.69
N LYS A 87 6.68 9.96 -7.71
CA LYS A 87 8.10 10.32 -7.64
C LYS A 87 8.62 10.76 -9.01
N ASP A 88 9.65 11.62 -9.02
CA ASP A 88 10.23 12.21 -10.22
C ASP A 88 11.04 11.24 -11.11
N HIS A 89 11.42 10.06 -10.61
CA HIS A 89 12.32 9.15 -11.33
C HIS A 89 11.70 7.78 -11.61
N ASN A 90 12.01 7.24 -12.79
CA ASN A 90 11.66 5.86 -13.13
C ASN A 90 12.42 4.88 -12.23
N TYR A 91 11.70 3.98 -11.60
CA TYR A 91 12.27 2.94 -10.77
C TYR A 91 11.65 1.58 -11.05
N TYR A 92 12.48 0.54 -10.95
CA TYR A 92 12.04 -0.84 -11.07
C TYR A 92 12.32 -1.53 -9.74
N ALA A 93 11.28 -2.07 -9.10
CA ALA A 93 11.42 -2.97 -7.96
C ALA A 93 11.37 -4.42 -8.49
N GLY A 94 12.53 -5.02 -8.69
CA GLY A 94 12.64 -6.34 -9.31
C GLY A 94 12.07 -6.37 -10.74
N SER A 95 11.27 -7.38 -11.07
CA SER A 95 10.59 -7.49 -12.37
C SER A 95 9.29 -6.69 -12.47
N LEU A 96 8.88 -6.02 -11.38
CA LEU A 96 7.60 -5.34 -11.30
C LEU A 96 7.73 -3.89 -11.76
N ARG A 97 6.92 -3.55 -12.74
CA ARG A 97 6.84 -2.18 -13.26
C ARG A 97 5.84 -1.38 -12.45
N TYR A 98 6.30 -0.27 -11.87
CA TYR A 98 5.43 0.75 -11.30
C TYR A 98 5.21 1.87 -12.31
N GLU A 99 3.97 2.25 -12.51
CA GLU A 99 3.65 3.45 -13.26
C GLU A 99 4.17 4.67 -12.49
N ASN A 100 4.98 5.49 -13.17
CA ASN A 100 5.47 6.73 -12.59
C ASN A 100 4.41 7.84 -12.81
N ASN A 101 3.89 8.38 -11.74
CA ASN A 101 3.02 9.55 -11.76
C ASN A 101 3.82 10.72 -11.20
N GLN A 102 4.09 11.73 -12.03
CA GLN A 102 4.89 12.91 -11.66
C GLN A 102 4.19 13.86 -10.66
N ASN A 103 2.96 13.57 -10.27
CA ASN A 103 2.27 14.36 -9.25
C ASN A 103 2.80 14.02 -7.85
N VAL A 104 3.90 14.66 -7.51
CA VAL A 104 4.38 14.71 -6.12
C VAL A 104 3.42 15.62 -5.35
N PHE A 105 2.91 15.15 -4.22
CA PHE A 105 2.15 16.02 -3.32
C PHE A 105 3.10 17.04 -2.71
N GLU A 106 3.14 18.23 -3.30
CA GLU A 106 3.77 19.37 -2.68
C GLU A 106 2.85 19.87 -1.57
N ARG A 107 3.37 19.93 -0.35
CA ARG A 107 2.65 20.51 0.76
C ARG A 107 2.93 22.00 0.80
N GLU A 108 1.90 22.81 0.81
CA GLU A 108 2.01 24.24 1.15
C GLU A 108 2.33 24.38 2.64
N ILE A 109 3.57 24.15 2.99
CA ILE A 109 4.05 24.32 4.37
C ILE A 109 4.79 25.65 4.44
N PRO A 110 4.42 26.57 5.35
CA PRO A 110 5.18 27.80 5.55
C PRO A 110 6.66 27.51 5.84
N ASP A 111 7.55 28.23 5.18
CA ASP A 111 9.01 27.99 5.21
C ASP A 111 9.57 27.89 6.62
N ARG A 112 9.04 28.68 7.58
CA ARG A 112 9.43 28.61 9.00
C ARG A 112 9.34 27.20 9.59
N PHE A 113 8.34 26.40 9.20
CA PHE A 113 8.19 25.02 9.70
C PHE A 113 9.18 24.06 9.02
N VAL A 114 9.55 24.34 7.77
CA VAL A 114 10.56 23.54 7.07
C VAL A 114 11.93 23.71 7.71
N TYR A 115 12.30 24.96 8.02
CA TYR A 115 13.63 25.29 8.60
C TYR A 115 13.71 24.98 10.10
N ASP A 116 12.68 25.32 10.86
CA ASP A 116 12.74 25.22 12.33
C ASP A 116 12.44 23.80 12.82
N TYR A 117 11.66 23.02 12.09
CA TYR A 117 11.19 21.68 12.51
C TYR A 117 11.55 20.55 11.54
N CYS A 118 12.33 20.83 10.50
CA CYS A 118 12.74 19.84 9.49
C CYS A 118 11.56 19.06 8.85
N VAL A 119 10.42 19.72 8.69
CA VAL A 119 9.24 19.10 8.09
C VAL A 119 9.47 18.87 6.61
N ALA A 120 9.28 17.65 6.15
CA ALA A 120 9.43 17.31 4.74
C ALA A 120 8.39 18.05 3.88
N LYS A 121 8.85 18.83 2.91
CA LYS A 121 8.03 19.58 1.97
C LYS A 121 7.38 18.67 0.93
N TYR A 122 8.05 17.56 0.58
CA TYR A 122 7.59 16.59 -0.41
C TYR A 122 7.32 15.26 0.25
N CYS A 123 6.27 14.58 -0.19
CA CYS A 123 5.96 13.23 0.23
C CYS A 123 6.02 12.29 -0.98
N GLU A 124 7.03 11.44 -1.00
CA GLU A 124 7.10 10.37 -1.98
C GLU A 124 6.26 9.20 -1.49
N SER A 125 5.33 8.76 -2.32
CA SER A 125 4.44 7.66 -1.98
C SER A 125 4.30 6.67 -3.13
N ALA A 126 3.95 5.45 -2.78
CA ALA A 126 3.53 4.42 -3.72
C ALA A 126 2.10 4.00 -3.42
N GLN A 127 1.39 3.55 -4.43
CA GLN A 127 0.02 3.10 -4.33
C GLN A 127 -0.14 1.72 -4.97
N LEU A 128 -0.86 0.86 -4.27
CA LEU A 128 -1.40 -0.39 -4.79
C LEU A 128 -2.92 -0.28 -4.82
N ILE A 129 -3.52 -0.59 -5.96
CA ILE A 129 -4.97 -0.69 -6.13
C ILE A 129 -5.28 -2.12 -6.55
N LEU A 130 -6.15 -2.80 -5.82
CA LEU A 130 -6.62 -4.15 -6.12
C LEU A 130 -8.15 -4.18 -6.18
N GLU A 131 -8.67 -4.96 -7.12
CA GLU A 131 -10.05 -5.45 -7.07
C GLU A 131 -10.01 -6.95 -6.83
N VAL A 132 -10.65 -7.39 -5.75
CA VAL A 132 -10.72 -8.78 -5.33
C VAL A 132 -12.15 -9.30 -5.53
N ILE A 133 -12.28 -10.43 -6.21
CA ILE A 133 -13.56 -11.11 -6.52
C ILE A 133 -13.63 -12.48 -5.86
#